data_dc25f6b78828b56b0b1383c1d862b13d
#
_entry.id   dc25f6b78828b56b0b1383c1d862b13d
#
_cell.length_a   1.000
_cell.length_b   1.000
_cell.length_c   1.000
_cell.angle_alpha   90.00
_cell.angle_beta   90.00
_cell.angle_gamma   90.00
#
_symmetry.space_group_name_H-M   'P 1'
#
loop_
_entity.id
_entity.type
_entity.pdbx_description
1 polymer ?
#
loop_
_entity_poly.entity_id
_entity_poly.type
_entity_poly.pdbx_seq_one_letter_code
_entity_poly.pdbx_strand_id
1 'polypeptide(L)'
;MSSEIENECRLSYYKVIGTINENHNVYYVQNVEDKKIYVKKTLSVYNKDVYEYIKSTGSTFYPKIYECIEKDNHLIVIEEYINGDTLEEIIRKRGVLSEKETGDIAIRICRALGLLHSHVPAFIHRDIKPSNIMLTNDGIMKIIDINSVKEFHENSSEDTILFGTKNYAAPEQFGFGQSDKRTDIYALGVLINVCLTGQLPKDKLCTSHGFSAIVKKCTNIEPQNRYSDVGELMNDIMVVLGMRQQSENQYKKSFLDSQLNIAGIKPNQKFLPGFRTLIWWKMITAVLGYGFMVWLTMTMNMTEKDGSQSPPLETNCARTAFFLILLMTVFLVTDYLGMRSRLPFGKSKNNLLKFISAAVVWFIASIAIIVLMVAVMFVLAA
;
A
#
# COMPACT_ATOMS: atom_id res chain seq x y z
N MET A 1 1.10 -43.61 2.05
CA MET A 1 2.30 -44.07 2.80
C MET A 1 3.47 -43.09 2.67
N SER A 2 3.97 -42.69 1.49
CA SER A 2 5.13 -41.79 1.40
C SER A 2 4.82 -40.37 1.95
N SER A 3 3.67 -39.78 1.59
CA SER A 3 3.27 -38.44 2.05
C SER A 3 2.92 -38.37 3.53
N GLU A 4 2.39 -39.43 4.12
CA GLU A 4 2.05 -39.50 5.55
C GLU A 4 3.31 -39.51 6.42
N ILE A 5 4.29 -40.31 6.05
CA ILE A 5 5.58 -40.39 6.74
C ILE A 5 6.31 -39.05 6.65
N GLU A 6 6.27 -38.38 5.50
CA GLU A 6 6.85 -37.05 5.31
C GLU A 6 6.16 -36.01 6.20
N ASN A 7 4.83 -36.02 6.26
CA ASN A 7 4.04 -35.13 7.12
C ASN A 7 4.33 -35.37 8.62
N GLU A 8 4.46 -36.63 9.03
CA GLU A 8 4.84 -36.97 10.41
C GLU A 8 6.26 -36.50 10.72
N CYS A 9 7.19 -36.67 9.81
CA CYS A 9 8.54 -36.17 9.96
C CYS A 9 8.54 -34.64 10.14
N ARG A 10 7.81 -33.90 9.30
CA ARG A 10 7.69 -32.43 9.39
C ARG A 10 7.10 -31.98 10.73
N LEU A 11 6.05 -32.64 11.22
CA LEU A 11 5.43 -32.32 12.50
C LEU A 11 6.32 -32.68 13.69
N SER A 12 7.18 -33.71 13.58
CA SER A 12 8.08 -34.14 14.66
C SER A 12 9.12 -33.09 15.07
N TYR A 13 9.40 -32.13 14.17
CA TYR A 13 10.26 -30.99 14.49
C TYR A 13 9.66 -30.00 15.48
N TYR A 14 8.34 -30.03 15.73
CA TYR A 14 7.65 -29.07 16.59
C TYR A 14 7.21 -29.73 17.91
N LYS A 15 7.97 -29.49 18.98
CA LYS A 15 7.67 -30.03 20.33
C LYS A 15 6.79 -29.07 21.10
N VAL A 16 5.71 -29.58 21.70
CA VAL A 16 4.83 -28.79 22.57
C VAL A 16 5.61 -28.38 23.82
N ILE A 17 5.62 -27.11 24.13
CA ILE A 17 6.29 -26.51 25.29
C ILE A 17 5.33 -25.81 26.26
N GLY A 18 4.07 -25.59 25.85
CA GLY A 18 3.05 -24.97 26.68
C GLY A 18 1.70 -24.92 25.99
N THR A 19 0.65 -24.59 26.76
CA THR A 19 -0.72 -24.45 26.25
C THR A 19 -1.12 -23.00 26.22
N ILE A 20 -1.72 -22.57 25.09
CA ILE A 20 -2.33 -21.24 24.94
C ILE A 20 -3.82 -21.31 25.28
N ASN A 21 -4.53 -22.27 24.66
CA ASN A 21 -5.95 -22.48 24.88
C ASN A 21 -6.27 -23.98 24.70
N GLU A 22 -6.53 -24.67 25.77
CA GLU A 22 -6.81 -26.12 25.77
C GLU A 22 -8.15 -26.44 25.08
N ASN A 23 -9.18 -25.59 25.29
CA ASN A 23 -10.49 -25.80 24.71
C ASN A 23 -10.50 -25.69 23.17
N HIS A 24 -9.55 -24.95 22.60
CA HIS A 24 -9.38 -24.77 21.17
C HIS A 24 -8.17 -25.51 20.59
N ASN A 25 -7.51 -26.38 21.37
CA ASN A 25 -6.31 -27.12 20.97
C ASN A 25 -5.20 -26.23 20.37
N VAL A 26 -4.88 -25.13 21.07
CA VAL A 26 -3.85 -24.16 20.68
C VAL A 26 -2.67 -24.24 21.66
N TYR A 27 -1.47 -24.49 21.12
CA TYR A 27 -0.27 -24.77 21.89
C TYR A 27 0.92 -23.95 21.44
N TYR A 28 1.80 -23.59 22.38
CA TYR A 28 3.15 -23.18 22.05
C TYR A 28 3.98 -24.41 21.67
N VAL A 29 4.68 -24.33 20.55
CA VAL A 29 5.61 -25.36 20.10
C VAL A 29 6.97 -24.74 19.82
N GLN A 30 8.04 -25.48 20.12
CA GLN A 30 9.39 -25.10 19.75
C GLN A 30 9.90 -26.01 18.65
N ASN A 31 10.42 -25.41 17.58
CA ASN A 31 11.09 -26.16 16.54
C ASN A 31 12.46 -26.63 17.04
N VAL A 32 12.78 -27.91 16.84
CA VAL A 32 14.00 -28.55 17.38
C VAL A 32 15.28 -28.09 16.68
N GLU A 33 15.18 -27.57 15.44
CA GLU A 33 16.32 -27.12 14.65
C GLU A 33 16.65 -25.65 14.96
N ASP A 34 15.71 -24.73 14.68
CA ASP A 34 15.97 -23.30 14.81
C ASP A 34 15.70 -22.72 16.21
N LYS A 35 15.18 -23.56 17.14
CA LYS A 35 14.84 -23.23 18.53
C LYS A 35 13.79 -22.12 18.69
N LYS A 36 13.16 -21.68 17.61
CA LYS A 36 12.11 -20.64 17.64
C LYS A 36 10.79 -21.22 18.15
N ILE A 37 9.97 -20.32 18.68
CA ILE A 37 8.63 -20.62 19.16
C ILE A 37 7.63 -20.36 18.05
N TYR A 38 6.66 -21.27 17.92
CA TYR A 38 5.55 -21.22 16.98
C TYR A 38 4.25 -21.52 17.70
N VAL A 39 3.14 -21.32 17.04
CA VAL A 39 1.81 -21.71 17.51
C VAL A 39 1.35 -22.91 16.69
N LYS A 40 0.92 -23.96 17.39
CA LYS A 40 0.26 -25.13 16.81
C LYS A 40 -1.23 -25.07 17.11
N LYS A 41 -2.05 -25.17 16.07
CA LYS A 41 -3.51 -25.34 16.16
C LYS A 41 -3.89 -26.71 15.63
N THR A 42 -4.87 -27.37 16.28
CA THR A 42 -5.45 -28.61 15.78
C THR A 42 -6.95 -28.40 15.63
N LEU A 43 -7.42 -28.35 14.40
CA LEU A 43 -8.76 -27.91 14.03
C LEU A 43 -9.60 -29.10 13.56
N SER A 44 -10.78 -29.31 14.19
CA SER A 44 -11.75 -30.33 13.79
C SER A 44 -12.75 -29.82 12.73
N VAL A 45 -13.01 -28.51 12.73
CA VAL A 45 -13.81 -27.83 11.70
C VAL A 45 -12.90 -26.80 11.04
N TYR A 46 -12.68 -26.92 9.74
CA TYR A 46 -11.74 -26.08 9.03
C TYR A 46 -12.07 -25.98 7.54
N ASN A 47 -11.56 -24.94 6.90
CA ASN A 47 -11.43 -24.85 5.44
C ASN A 47 -9.93 -24.74 5.11
N LYS A 48 -9.37 -25.81 4.56
CA LYS A 48 -7.93 -25.89 4.24
C LYS A 48 -7.52 -24.87 3.17
N ASP A 49 -8.39 -24.61 2.19
CA ASP A 49 -8.09 -23.71 1.07
C ASP A 49 -7.81 -22.29 1.54
N VAL A 50 -8.49 -21.84 2.61
CA VAL A 50 -8.23 -20.55 3.26
C VAL A 50 -6.80 -20.47 3.81
N TYR A 51 -6.35 -21.53 4.51
CA TYR A 51 -4.99 -21.58 5.05
C TYR A 51 -3.93 -21.62 3.95
N GLU A 52 -4.14 -22.39 2.91
CA GLU A 52 -3.24 -22.48 1.77
C GLU A 52 -3.21 -21.17 0.98
N TYR A 53 -4.37 -20.52 0.80
CA TYR A 53 -4.45 -19.21 0.19
C TYR A 53 -3.64 -18.18 0.97
N ILE A 54 -3.88 -18.03 2.29
CA ILE A 54 -3.13 -17.10 3.13
C ILE A 54 -1.63 -17.40 3.10
N LYS A 55 -1.25 -18.67 3.17
CA LYS A 55 0.16 -19.13 3.05
C LYS A 55 0.78 -18.66 1.73
N SER A 56 0.04 -18.78 0.63
CA SER A 56 0.52 -18.42 -0.71
C SER A 56 0.70 -16.92 -0.92
N THR A 57 -0.13 -16.10 -0.26
CA THR A 57 -0.08 -14.63 -0.42
C THR A 57 1.15 -13.98 0.22
N GLY A 58 1.75 -14.63 1.23
CA GLY A 58 2.83 -14.04 2.02
C GLY A 58 2.45 -12.76 2.76
N SER A 59 1.15 -12.52 2.97
CA SER A 59 0.62 -11.30 3.59
C SER A 59 1.10 -11.13 5.04
N THR A 60 1.46 -9.92 5.41
CA THR A 60 1.83 -9.57 6.80
C THR A 60 0.63 -9.34 7.70
N PHE A 61 -0.59 -9.29 7.15
CA PHE A 61 -1.83 -9.08 7.91
C PHE A 61 -2.30 -10.32 8.69
N TYR A 62 -1.75 -11.49 8.36
CA TYR A 62 -2.04 -12.77 9.02
C TYR A 62 -0.76 -13.38 9.58
N PRO A 63 -0.84 -14.29 10.58
CA PRO A 63 0.30 -15.08 10.98
C PRO A 63 0.88 -15.85 9.80
N LYS A 64 2.20 -15.86 9.67
CA LYS A 64 2.85 -16.67 8.64
C LYS A 64 2.59 -18.16 8.92
N ILE A 65 2.04 -18.88 7.94
CA ILE A 65 1.78 -20.32 8.04
C ILE A 65 3.00 -21.09 7.54
N TYR A 66 3.55 -21.92 8.40
CA TYR A 66 4.70 -22.78 8.10
C TYR A 66 4.24 -24.15 7.62
N GLU A 67 3.34 -24.78 8.39
CA GLU A 67 2.77 -26.09 8.07
C GLU A 67 1.25 -26.03 8.07
N CYS A 68 0.63 -26.79 7.14
CA CYS A 68 -0.81 -26.96 7.01
C CYS A 68 -1.04 -28.41 6.58
N ILE A 69 -1.27 -29.30 7.55
CA ILE A 69 -1.26 -30.75 7.35
C ILE A 69 -2.55 -31.37 7.87
N GLU A 70 -3.23 -32.12 7.00
CA GLU A 70 -4.39 -32.92 7.40
C GLU A 70 -3.92 -34.26 7.97
N LYS A 71 -4.39 -34.57 9.16
CA LYS A 71 -4.14 -35.85 9.87
C LYS A 71 -5.34 -36.20 10.72
N ASP A 72 -5.82 -37.44 10.64
CA ASP A 72 -6.90 -37.99 11.48
C ASP A 72 -8.17 -37.10 11.49
N ASN A 73 -8.61 -36.64 10.33
CA ASN A 73 -9.73 -35.70 10.15
C ASN A 73 -9.57 -34.35 10.88
N HIS A 74 -8.35 -33.97 11.19
CA HIS A 74 -8.01 -32.66 11.75
C HIS A 74 -7.03 -31.93 10.83
N LEU A 75 -7.12 -30.61 10.81
CA LEU A 75 -6.09 -29.77 10.22
C LEU A 75 -5.12 -29.33 11.30
N ILE A 76 -3.85 -29.73 11.15
CA ILE A 76 -2.76 -29.28 12.00
C ILE A 76 -2.09 -28.11 11.31
N VAL A 77 -2.11 -26.94 11.94
CA VAL A 77 -1.49 -25.71 11.45
C VAL A 77 -0.35 -25.33 12.39
N ILE A 78 0.82 -25.08 11.81
CA ILE A 78 1.94 -24.43 12.49
C ILE A 78 2.08 -23.04 11.94
N GLU A 79 1.89 -22.05 12.81
CA GLU A 79 1.91 -20.65 12.42
C GLU A 79 2.87 -19.82 13.28
N GLU A 80 3.15 -18.62 12.87
CA GLU A 80 3.98 -17.64 13.53
C GLU A 80 3.47 -17.35 14.95
N TYR A 81 4.37 -17.42 15.92
CA TYR A 81 4.13 -16.85 17.25
C TYR A 81 4.23 -15.33 17.17
N ILE A 82 3.15 -14.64 17.54
CA ILE A 82 3.08 -13.19 17.53
C ILE A 82 3.37 -12.65 18.92
N ASN A 83 4.46 -11.91 19.05
CA ASN A 83 4.81 -11.22 20.29
C ASN A 83 4.10 -9.87 20.35
N GLY A 84 2.97 -9.80 21.04
CA GLY A 84 2.14 -8.61 21.15
C GLY A 84 0.90 -8.85 21.99
N ASP A 85 0.06 -7.81 22.10
CA ASP A 85 -1.21 -7.86 22.81
C ASP A 85 -2.38 -7.88 21.81
N THR A 86 -3.47 -8.54 22.18
CA THR A 86 -4.74 -8.42 21.46
C THR A 86 -5.32 -7.02 21.65
N LEU A 87 -6.14 -6.58 20.70
CA LEU A 87 -6.82 -5.30 20.82
C LEU A 87 -7.76 -5.25 22.04
N GLU A 88 -8.32 -6.40 22.43
CA GLU A 88 -9.10 -6.55 23.67
C GLU A 88 -8.24 -6.29 24.90
N GLU A 89 -7.05 -6.87 24.97
CA GLU A 89 -6.10 -6.64 26.08
C GLU A 89 -5.61 -5.19 26.12
N ILE A 90 -5.35 -4.59 24.95
CA ILE A 90 -4.95 -3.20 24.86
C ILE A 90 -6.05 -2.28 25.41
N ILE A 91 -7.31 -2.49 24.99
CA ILE A 91 -8.45 -1.70 25.48
C ILE A 91 -8.63 -1.91 26.99
N ARG A 92 -8.48 -3.14 27.47
CA ARG A 92 -8.58 -3.45 28.92
C ARG A 92 -7.46 -2.78 29.74
N LYS A 93 -6.22 -2.75 29.23
CA LYS A 93 -5.04 -2.21 29.93
C LYS A 93 -4.96 -0.69 29.88
N ARG A 94 -5.27 -0.07 28.72
CA ARG A 94 -5.04 1.35 28.44
C ARG A 94 -6.33 2.17 28.34
N GLY A 95 -7.50 1.53 28.30
CA GLY A 95 -8.78 2.18 28.01
C GLY A 95 -9.02 2.30 26.50
N VAL A 96 -9.96 3.17 26.15
CA VAL A 96 -10.37 3.41 24.75
C VAL A 96 -9.25 4.04 23.92
N LEU A 97 -9.28 3.78 22.62
CA LEU A 97 -8.29 4.30 21.68
C LEU A 97 -8.72 5.68 21.16
N SER A 98 -7.74 6.45 20.70
CA SER A 98 -7.99 7.69 19.95
C SER A 98 -8.61 7.42 18.59
N GLU A 99 -9.26 8.43 18.00
CA GLU A 99 -9.80 8.35 16.63
C GLU A 99 -8.73 7.97 15.60
N LYS A 100 -7.53 8.52 15.75
CA LYS A 100 -6.42 8.24 14.86
C LYS A 100 -5.97 6.79 14.97
N GLU A 101 -5.73 6.27 16.17
CA GLU A 101 -5.34 4.87 16.39
C GLU A 101 -6.41 3.91 15.87
N THR A 102 -7.68 4.18 16.19
CA THR A 102 -8.82 3.38 15.73
C THR A 102 -8.90 3.36 14.21
N GLY A 103 -8.78 4.52 13.56
CA GLY A 103 -8.84 4.62 12.11
C GLY A 103 -7.66 3.93 11.43
N ASP A 104 -6.44 4.07 11.94
CA ASP A 104 -5.25 3.39 11.42
C ASP A 104 -5.39 1.86 11.51
N ILE A 105 -5.93 1.34 12.62
CA ILE A 105 -6.22 -0.09 12.80
C ILE A 105 -7.32 -0.53 11.82
N ALA A 106 -8.42 0.22 11.73
CA ALA A 106 -9.54 -0.11 10.85
C ALA A 106 -9.12 -0.15 9.36
N ILE A 107 -8.28 0.79 8.91
CA ILE A 107 -7.70 0.79 7.55
C ILE A 107 -6.89 -0.49 7.29
N ARG A 108 -6.09 -0.93 8.27
CA ARG A 108 -5.31 -2.17 8.14
C ARG A 108 -6.20 -3.41 8.09
N ILE A 109 -7.28 -3.44 8.91
CA ILE A 109 -8.28 -4.51 8.85
C ILE A 109 -8.99 -4.51 7.51
N CYS A 110 -9.39 -3.35 6.96
CA CYS A 110 -9.97 -3.27 5.62
C CYS A 110 -9.06 -3.87 4.54
N ARG A 111 -7.75 -3.61 4.62
CA ARG A 111 -6.76 -4.21 3.69
C ARG A 111 -6.65 -5.72 3.86
N ALA A 112 -6.63 -6.21 5.10
CA ALA A 112 -6.60 -7.64 5.39
C ALA A 112 -7.85 -8.35 4.86
N LEU A 113 -9.04 -7.80 5.12
CA LEU A 113 -10.31 -8.33 4.62
C LEU A 113 -10.39 -8.23 3.09
N GLY A 114 -9.87 -7.14 2.51
CA GLY A 114 -9.81 -6.98 1.06
C GLY A 114 -9.04 -8.10 0.37
N LEU A 115 -7.99 -8.63 1.01
CA LEU A 115 -7.26 -9.80 0.53
C LEU A 115 -8.19 -11.04 0.46
N LEU A 116 -8.92 -11.35 1.53
CA LEU A 116 -9.87 -12.47 1.56
C LEU A 116 -11.01 -12.28 0.57
N HIS A 117 -11.61 -11.09 0.54
CA HIS A 117 -12.74 -10.76 -0.32
C HIS A 117 -12.40 -10.74 -1.81
N SER A 118 -11.12 -10.64 -2.18
CA SER A 118 -10.66 -10.67 -3.58
C SER A 118 -10.48 -12.08 -4.14
N HIS A 119 -10.51 -13.11 -3.29
CA HIS A 119 -10.50 -14.51 -3.74
C HIS A 119 -11.77 -14.84 -4.52
N VAL A 120 -11.72 -15.84 -5.40
CA VAL A 120 -12.87 -16.31 -6.19
C VAL A 120 -13.02 -17.82 -6.01
N PRO A 121 -14.08 -18.27 -5.32
CA PRO A 121 -15.12 -17.51 -4.62
C PRO A 121 -14.59 -16.75 -3.42
N ALA A 122 -15.25 -15.63 -3.04
CA ALA A 122 -14.78 -14.76 -1.96
C ALA A 122 -14.76 -15.49 -0.61
N PHE A 123 -13.68 -15.28 0.17
CA PHE A 123 -13.60 -15.72 1.55
C PHE A 123 -14.16 -14.66 2.48
N ILE A 124 -15.10 -15.03 3.35
CA ILE A 124 -15.74 -14.16 4.35
C ILE A 124 -15.23 -14.56 5.73
N HIS A 125 -14.71 -13.62 6.53
CA HIS A 125 -14.04 -13.90 7.80
C HIS A 125 -15.02 -14.32 8.91
N ARG A 126 -16.13 -13.59 9.07
CA ARG A 126 -17.28 -13.86 9.97
C ARG A 126 -17.02 -13.75 11.49
N ASP A 127 -15.79 -13.50 11.94
CA ASP A 127 -15.48 -13.36 13.37
C ASP A 127 -14.45 -12.24 13.63
N ILE A 128 -14.69 -11.05 13.08
CA ILE A 128 -13.89 -9.86 13.36
C ILE A 128 -14.28 -9.29 14.72
N LYS A 129 -13.34 -9.32 15.66
CA LYS A 129 -13.51 -8.83 17.04
C LYS A 129 -12.16 -8.45 17.67
N PRO A 130 -12.13 -7.67 18.77
CA PRO A 130 -10.88 -7.23 19.38
C PRO A 130 -9.93 -8.34 19.82
N SER A 131 -10.46 -9.50 20.27
CA SER A 131 -9.63 -10.63 20.68
C SER A 131 -8.94 -11.36 19.52
N ASN A 132 -9.41 -11.16 18.28
CA ASN A 132 -8.83 -11.75 17.07
C ASN A 132 -7.88 -10.80 16.32
N ILE A 133 -7.67 -9.59 16.83
CA ILE A 133 -6.74 -8.61 16.28
C ILE A 133 -5.58 -8.42 17.25
N MET A 134 -4.37 -8.73 16.82
CA MET A 134 -3.15 -8.49 17.60
C MET A 134 -2.33 -7.34 17.05
N LEU A 135 -1.74 -6.56 17.94
CA LEU A 135 -0.70 -5.59 17.63
C LEU A 135 0.62 -6.08 18.22
N THR A 136 1.60 -6.28 17.36
CA THR A 136 2.96 -6.61 17.79
C THR A 136 3.60 -5.42 18.49
N ASN A 137 4.69 -5.68 19.25
CA ASN A 137 5.47 -4.61 19.88
C ASN A 137 6.06 -3.62 18.87
N ASP A 138 6.25 -4.02 17.61
CA ASP A 138 6.69 -3.19 16.49
C ASP A 138 5.53 -2.47 15.78
N GLY A 139 4.30 -2.58 16.30
CA GLY A 139 3.11 -1.91 15.77
C GLY A 139 2.53 -2.55 14.50
N ILE A 140 2.90 -3.79 14.17
CA ILE A 140 2.30 -4.54 13.07
C ILE A 140 0.97 -5.14 13.55
N MET A 141 -0.09 -4.94 12.77
CA MET A 141 -1.41 -5.52 13.05
C MET A 141 -1.54 -6.86 12.32
N LYS A 142 -2.04 -7.88 13.04
CA LYS A 142 -2.35 -9.21 12.49
C LYS A 142 -3.73 -9.67 12.94
N ILE A 143 -4.46 -10.33 12.04
CA ILE A 143 -5.69 -11.07 12.35
C ILE A 143 -5.27 -12.51 12.64
N ILE A 144 -5.53 -13.00 13.86
CA ILE A 144 -4.93 -14.25 14.37
C ILE A 144 -5.83 -15.49 14.29
N ASP A 145 -7.11 -15.32 14.01
CA ASP A 145 -8.05 -16.45 13.91
C ASP A 145 -8.85 -16.38 12.60
N ILE A 146 -8.63 -17.39 11.76
CA ILE A 146 -9.28 -17.56 10.46
C ILE A 146 -10.15 -18.81 10.40
N ASN A 147 -10.46 -19.43 11.54
CA ASN A 147 -11.22 -20.69 11.60
C ASN A 147 -12.66 -20.52 11.15
N SER A 148 -13.23 -19.33 11.30
CA SER A 148 -14.59 -18.99 10.93
C SER A 148 -14.76 -18.62 9.46
N VAL A 149 -13.67 -18.55 8.70
CA VAL A 149 -13.70 -18.15 7.29
C VAL A 149 -14.44 -19.16 6.44
N LYS A 150 -15.37 -18.67 5.61
CA LYS A 150 -16.19 -19.46 4.69
C LYS A 150 -16.12 -18.89 3.28
N GLU A 151 -16.21 -19.78 2.29
CA GLU A 151 -16.43 -19.37 0.91
C GLU A 151 -17.85 -18.87 0.69
N PHE A 152 -17.98 -17.81 -0.07
CA PHE A 152 -19.29 -17.30 -0.54
C PHE A 152 -19.74 -18.06 -1.78
N HIS A 153 -20.93 -18.67 -1.70
CA HIS A 153 -21.55 -19.36 -2.84
C HIS A 153 -22.90 -18.71 -3.16
N GLU A 154 -23.04 -18.09 -4.33
CA GLU A 154 -24.26 -17.36 -4.75
C GLU A 154 -25.57 -18.17 -4.65
N ASN A 155 -25.50 -19.49 -4.70
CA ASN A 155 -26.67 -20.39 -4.71
C ASN A 155 -27.06 -20.91 -3.32
N SER A 156 -26.41 -20.50 -2.23
CA SER A 156 -26.79 -20.89 -0.86
C SER A 156 -27.79 -19.87 -0.31
N SER A 157 -28.91 -20.33 0.26
CA SER A 157 -29.91 -19.44 0.86
C SER A 157 -29.63 -19.11 2.33
N GLU A 158 -28.84 -19.94 3.02
CA GLU A 158 -28.56 -19.81 4.45
C GLU A 158 -27.16 -20.36 4.80
N ASP A 159 -26.58 -19.86 5.88
CA ASP A 159 -25.35 -20.42 6.44
C ASP A 159 -25.64 -21.75 7.14
N THR A 160 -24.92 -22.80 6.77
CA THR A 160 -25.11 -24.16 7.30
C THR A 160 -24.66 -24.31 8.78
N ILE A 161 -23.83 -23.40 9.28
CA ILE A 161 -23.33 -23.38 10.66
C ILE A 161 -23.40 -21.94 11.16
N LEU A 162 -24.00 -21.75 12.33
CA LEU A 162 -24.04 -20.46 13.01
C LEU A 162 -22.67 -20.18 13.62
N PHE A 163 -21.88 -19.34 12.95
CA PHE A 163 -20.59 -18.86 13.43
C PHE A 163 -20.67 -17.37 13.75
N GLY A 164 -19.97 -16.97 14.79
CA GLY A 164 -19.78 -15.59 15.17
C GLY A 164 -19.95 -15.35 16.67
N THR A 165 -19.26 -14.36 17.17
CA THR A 165 -19.37 -13.95 18.58
C THR A 165 -20.61 -13.09 18.75
N LYS A 166 -21.59 -13.50 19.59
CA LYS A 166 -22.93 -12.94 19.76
C LYS A 166 -23.05 -11.42 19.71
N ASN A 167 -22.01 -10.69 20.14
CA ASN A 167 -22.05 -9.23 20.20
C ASN A 167 -21.45 -8.54 18.97
N TYR A 168 -20.73 -9.26 18.09
CA TYR A 168 -20.04 -8.75 16.89
C TYR A 168 -20.64 -9.30 15.61
N ALA A 169 -21.32 -10.43 15.68
CA ALA A 169 -21.89 -11.11 14.54
C ALA A 169 -23.03 -10.28 13.93
N ALA A 170 -23.04 -10.21 12.59
CA ALA A 170 -24.09 -9.55 11.85
C ALA A 170 -25.41 -10.34 11.93
N PRO A 171 -26.58 -9.68 11.78
CA PRO A 171 -27.90 -10.34 11.89
C PRO A 171 -28.04 -11.56 10.99
N GLU A 172 -27.52 -11.52 9.76
CA GLU A 172 -27.58 -12.63 8.80
C GLU A 172 -26.85 -13.89 9.29
N GLN A 173 -25.87 -13.78 10.18
CA GLN A 173 -25.15 -14.93 10.77
C GLN A 173 -26.00 -15.75 11.74
N PHE A 174 -27.17 -15.27 12.13
CA PHE A 174 -28.10 -15.94 13.02
C PHE A 174 -29.24 -16.69 12.27
N GLY A 175 -29.02 -17.00 10.99
CA GLY A 175 -30.03 -17.73 10.18
C GLY A 175 -31.01 -16.82 9.43
N PHE A 176 -30.75 -15.51 9.36
CA PHE A 176 -31.57 -14.56 8.64
C PHE A 176 -31.07 -14.26 7.21
N GLY A 177 -30.13 -15.07 6.70
CA GLY A 177 -29.55 -14.90 5.38
C GLY A 177 -28.19 -15.54 5.23
N GLN A 178 -27.55 -15.29 4.09
CA GLN A 178 -26.20 -15.75 3.79
C GLN A 178 -25.18 -14.67 4.13
N SER A 179 -24.06 -15.07 4.76
CA SER A 179 -22.92 -14.20 4.98
C SER A 179 -22.24 -13.82 3.65
N ASP A 180 -22.03 -12.54 3.43
CA ASP A 180 -21.23 -12.00 2.33
C ASP A 180 -20.16 -11.00 2.85
N LYS A 181 -19.48 -10.30 1.95
CA LYS A 181 -18.44 -9.31 2.31
C LYS A 181 -18.93 -8.25 3.30
N ARG A 182 -20.22 -7.94 3.30
CA ARG A 182 -20.87 -6.95 4.18
C ARG A 182 -21.06 -7.44 5.59
N THR A 183 -20.98 -8.75 5.82
CA THR A 183 -20.96 -9.38 7.15
C THR A 183 -19.72 -8.94 7.93
N ASP A 184 -18.54 -8.95 7.29
CA ASP A 184 -17.30 -8.49 7.91
C ASP A 184 -17.29 -6.97 8.16
N ILE A 185 -17.96 -6.21 7.28
CA ILE A 185 -18.13 -4.74 7.44
C ILE A 185 -18.97 -4.42 8.68
N TYR A 186 -20.03 -5.21 8.95
CA TYR A 186 -20.81 -5.04 10.18
C TYR A 186 -19.94 -5.25 11.42
N ALA A 187 -19.23 -6.37 11.48
CA ALA A 187 -18.35 -6.70 12.60
C ALA A 187 -17.24 -5.64 12.80
N LEU A 188 -16.66 -5.12 11.71
CA LEU A 188 -15.68 -4.04 11.76
C LEU A 188 -16.30 -2.73 12.29
N GLY A 189 -17.55 -2.41 11.93
CA GLY A 189 -18.27 -1.26 12.48
C GLY A 189 -18.45 -1.38 14.00
N VAL A 190 -18.81 -2.57 14.50
CA VAL A 190 -18.90 -2.83 15.95
C VAL A 190 -17.52 -2.67 16.61
N LEU A 191 -16.47 -3.23 16.02
CA LEU A 191 -15.10 -3.13 16.51
C LEU A 191 -14.62 -1.66 16.60
N ILE A 192 -14.86 -0.85 15.57
CA ILE A 192 -14.53 0.60 15.58
C ILE A 192 -15.20 1.28 16.78
N ASN A 193 -16.48 1.04 17.01
CA ASN A 193 -17.19 1.62 18.15
C ASN A 193 -16.60 1.19 19.49
N VAL A 194 -16.26 -0.11 19.63
CA VAL A 194 -15.65 -0.65 20.87
C VAL A 194 -14.28 -0.03 21.10
N CYS A 195 -13.47 0.16 20.07
CA CYS A 195 -12.19 0.86 20.19
C CYS A 195 -12.35 2.29 20.74
N LEU A 196 -13.38 3.02 20.28
CA LEU A 196 -13.61 4.42 20.63
C LEU A 196 -14.35 4.62 21.96
N THR A 197 -15.15 3.63 22.40
CA THR A 197 -16.06 3.81 23.57
C THR A 197 -15.87 2.78 24.67
N GLY A 198 -15.20 1.65 24.38
CA GLY A 198 -15.16 0.47 25.24
C GLY A 198 -16.48 -0.30 25.30
N GLN A 199 -17.50 0.09 24.54
CA GLN A 199 -18.87 -0.44 24.59
C GLN A 199 -19.41 -0.77 23.21
N LEU A 200 -20.40 -1.66 23.16
CA LEU A 200 -21.07 -2.01 21.91
C LEU A 200 -21.91 -0.82 21.38
N PRO A 201 -22.12 -0.70 20.05
CA PRO A 201 -22.92 0.39 19.46
C PRO A 201 -24.34 0.50 20.00
N LYS A 202 -24.94 -0.63 20.39
CA LYS A 202 -26.30 -0.69 20.99
C LYS A 202 -26.35 -0.08 22.39
N ASP A 203 -25.23 -0.12 23.13
CA ASP A 203 -25.15 0.37 24.51
C ASP A 203 -24.66 1.83 24.53
N LYS A 204 -23.66 2.16 23.68
CA LYS A 204 -23.12 3.52 23.55
C LYS A 204 -22.49 3.71 22.18
N LEU A 205 -23.06 4.59 21.37
CA LEU A 205 -22.47 5.02 20.11
C LEU A 205 -21.35 6.05 20.37
N CYS A 206 -20.26 5.98 19.59
CA CYS A 206 -19.19 6.96 19.67
C CYS A 206 -19.69 8.37 19.30
N THR A 207 -19.12 9.38 19.99
CA THR A 207 -19.53 10.79 19.83
C THR A 207 -18.79 11.51 18.69
N SER A 208 -17.74 10.92 18.15
CA SER A 208 -17.05 11.45 16.98
C SER A 208 -18.00 11.55 15.79
N HIS A 209 -18.19 12.76 15.26
CA HIS A 209 -19.18 13.00 14.21
C HIS A 209 -18.91 12.14 12.97
N GLY A 210 -17.66 12.01 12.53
CA GLY A 210 -17.28 11.21 11.37
C GLY A 210 -17.41 9.71 11.63
N PHE A 211 -16.82 9.21 12.72
CA PHE A 211 -16.85 7.78 13.04
C PHE A 211 -18.25 7.31 13.43
N SER A 212 -19.09 8.14 14.07
CA SER A 212 -20.47 7.73 14.39
C SER A 212 -21.32 7.48 13.15
N ALA A 213 -21.11 8.24 12.08
CA ALA A 213 -21.78 8.03 10.79
C ALA A 213 -21.29 6.71 10.15
N ILE A 214 -19.97 6.45 10.16
CA ILE A 214 -19.37 5.20 9.67
C ILE A 214 -19.93 4.00 10.43
N VAL A 215 -19.91 4.04 11.77
CA VAL A 215 -20.42 2.95 12.62
C VAL A 215 -21.89 2.67 12.31
N LYS A 216 -22.75 3.71 12.25
CA LYS A 216 -24.17 3.55 11.91
C LYS A 216 -24.37 2.90 10.55
N LYS A 217 -23.59 3.31 9.53
CA LYS A 217 -23.68 2.71 8.18
C LYS A 217 -23.23 1.24 8.19
N CYS A 218 -22.09 0.94 8.85
CA CYS A 218 -21.59 -0.43 8.97
C CYS A 218 -22.56 -1.35 9.68
N THR A 219 -23.17 -0.89 10.79
CA THR A 219 -24.02 -1.71 11.66
C THR A 219 -25.51 -1.67 11.29
N ASN A 220 -25.85 -1.26 10.07
CA ASN A 220 -27.23 -1.33 9.58
C ASN A 220 -27.69 -2.80 9.57
N ILE A 221 -28.97 -3.02 9.98
CA ILE A 221 -29.56 -4.36 10.00
C ILE A 221 -29.54 -4.96 8.59
N GLU A 222 -30.00 -4.17 7.61
CA GLU A 222 -30.07 -4.57 6.20
C GLU A 222 -28.70 -4.45 5.53
N PRO A 223 -28.11 -5.55 5.00
CA PRO A 223 -26.80 -5.53 4.37
C PRO A 223 -26.69 -4.53 3.20
N GLN A 224 -27.75 -4.33 2.41
CA GLN A 224 -27.75 -3.38 1.28
C GLN A 224 -27.59 -1.92 1.68
N ASN A 225 -27.86 -1.58 2.94
CA ASN A 225 -27.69 -0.22 3.48
C ASN A 225 -26.29 0.00 4.10
N ARG A 226 -25.44 -1.03 4.12
CA ARG A 226 -24.05 -0.95 4.54
C ARG A 226 -23.15 -0.46 3.40
N TYR A 227 -21.85 -0.40 3.62
CA TYR A 227 -20.85 -0.25 2.56
C TYR A 227 -20.88 -1.48 1.65
N SER A 228 -20.66 -1.30 0.35
CA SER A 228 -20.66 -2.39 -0.64
C SER A 228 -19.44 -3.30 -0.51
N ASP A 229 -18.31 -2.71 -0.11
CA ASP A 229 -17.02 -3.37 0.10
C ASP A 229 -16.15 -2.62 1.10
N VAL A 230 -15.07 -3.26 1.53
CA VAL A 230 -14.12 -2.69 2.49
C VAL A 230 -13.31 -1.52 1.92
N GLY A 231 -13.22 -1.36 0.61
CA GLY A 231 -12.55 -0.24 -0.05
C GLY A 231 -13.37 1.05 0.10
N GLU A 232 -14.69 0.97 -0.06
CA GLU A 232 -15.61 2.10 0.20
C GLU A 232 -15.52 2.54 1.66
N LEU A 233 -15.58 1.59 2.61
CA LEU A 233 -15.43 1.87 4.03
C LEU A 233 -14.06 2.51 4.36
N MET A 234 -12.98 1.96 3.83
CA MET A 234 -11.62 2.48 4.03
C MET A 234 -11.48 3.92 3.54
N ASN A 235 -12.09 4.25 2.40
CA ASN A 235 -12.08 5.62 1.87
C ASN A 235 -12.77 6.61 2.81
N ASP A 236 -13.92 6.24 3.38
CA ASP A 236 -14.62 7.11 4.33
C ASP A 236 -13.83 7.29 5.62
N ILE A 237 -13.18 6.24 6.14
CA ILE A 237 -12.26 6.34 7.28
C ILE A 237 -11.11 7.31 6.97
N MET A 238 -10.49 7.21 5.80
CA MET A 238 -9.41 8.12 5.37
C MET A 238 -9.88 9.58 5.28
N VAL A 239 -11.12 9.81 4.85
CA VAL A 239 -11.74 11.16 4.83
C VAL A 239 -11.84 11.72 6.24
N VAL A 240 -12.39 10.93 7.19
CA VAL A 240 -12.53 11.34 8.59
C VAL A 240 -11.19 11.67 9.24
N LEU A 241 -10.14 10.93 8.89
CA LEU A 241 -8.77 11.18 9.37
C LEU A 241 -8.04 12.32 8.62
N GLY A 242 -8.66 12.95 7.64
CA GLY A 242 -8.02 14.00 6.82
C GLY A 242 -6.93 13.49 5.88
N MET A 243 -6.86 12.17 5.64
CA MET A 243 -5.81 11.52 4.83
C MET A 243 -6.07 11.52 3.32
N ARG A 244 -7.26 11.95 2.88
CA ARG A 244 -7.70 11.80 1.46
C ARG A 244 -6.81 12.53 0.44
N GLN A 245 -6.30 13.71 0.77
CA GLN A 245 -5.46 14.47 -0.16
C GLN A 245 -4.05 13.88 -0.35
N GLN A 246 -3.50 13.21 0.67
CA GLN A 246 -2.20 12.56 0.59
C GLN A 246 -2.28 11.19 -0.07
N SER A 247 -3.36 10.43 0.18
CA SER A 247 -3.52 9.08 -0.35
C SER A 247 -3.88 9.04 -1.83
N GLU A 248 -4.63 10.01 -2.34
CA GLU A 248 -4.97 10.06 -3.78
C GLU A 248 -3.73 10.27 -4.65
N ASN A 249 -2.79 11.08 -4.20
CA ASN A 249 -1.51 11.27 -4.88
C ASN A 249 -0.57 10.06 -4.72
N GLN A 250 -0.60 9.41 -3.57
CA GLN A 250 0.24 8.23 -3.29
C GLN A 250 -0.35 6.97 -3.92
N TYR A 251 -1.68 6.80 -3.92
CA TYR A 251 -2.38 5.70 -4.60
C TYR A 251 -2.27 5.82 -6.12
N LYS A 252 -2.47 7.02 -6.69
CA LYS A 252 -2.20 7.27 -8.13
C LYS A 252 -0.76 6.95 -8.48
N LYS A 253 0.19 7.28 -7.61
CA LYS A 253 1.60 6.98 -7.82
C LYS A 253 1.88 5.47 -7.68
N SER A 254 1.39 4.79 -6.63
CA SER A 254 1.59 3.35 -6.44
C SER A 254 0.82 2.51 -7.47
N PHE A 255 -0.37 2.92 -7.87
CA PHE A 255 -1.14 2.29 -8.94
C PHE A 255 -0.42 2.47 -10.29
N LEU A 256 0.12 3.66 -10.57
CA LEU A 256 0.94 3.90 -11.75
C LEU A 256 2.23 3.06 -11.72
N ASP A 257 2.89 2.98 -10.56
CA ASP A 257 4.11 2.19 -10.35
C ASP A 257 3.82 0.68 -10.45
N SER A 258 2.65 0.20 -9.99
CA SER A 258 2.22 -1.19 -10.14
C SER A 258 1.85 -1.54 -11.59
N GLN A 259 1.16 -0.66 -12.29
CA GLN A 259 0.88 -0.81 -13.73
C GLN A 259 2.17 -0.81 -14.56
N LEU A 260 3.13 0.03 -14.21
CA LEU A 260 4.46 0.07 -14.85
C LEU A 260 5.29 -1.19 -14.54
N ASN A 261 5.17 -1.75 -13.32
CA ASN A 261 5.84 -3.01 -12.94
C ASN A 261 5.20 -4.24 -13.62
N ILE A 262 3.88 -4.28 -13.78
CA ILE A 262 3.17 -5.35 -14.54
C ILE A 262 3.55 -5.28 -16.01
N ALA A 263 3.78 -4.08 -16.57
CA ALA A 263 4.25 -3.91 -17.94
C ALA A 263 5.78 -4.13 -18.10
N GLY A 264 6.51 -4.46 -17.02
CA GLY A 264 7.98 -4.62 -17.07
C GLY A 264 8.75 -3.33 -17.37
N ILE A 265 8.08 -2.19 -17.32
CA ILE A 265 8.63 -0.89 -17.72
C ILE A 265 9.11 -0.16 -16.47
N LYS A 266 10.37 -0.34 -16.10
CA LYS A 266 11.03 0.56 -15.15
C LYS A 266 11.19 1.93 -15.82
N PRO A 267 10.79 3.06 -15.16
CA PRO A 267 11.07 4.38 -15.71
C PRO A 267 12.58 4.52 -15.93
N ASN A 268 12.99 4.51 -17.18
CA ASN A 268 14.41 4.56 -17.51
C ASN A 268 14.89 6.00 -17.39
N GLN A 269 15.55 6.32 -16.29
CA GLN A 269 16.10 7.66 -16.02
C GLN A 269 17.08 8.16 -17.10
N LYS A 270 17.57 7.24 -17.96
CA LYS A 270 18.49 7.58 -19.07
C LYS A 270 17.79 8.20 -20.30
N PHE A 271 16.46 8.07 -20.41
CA PHE A 271 15.73 8.69 -21.52
C PHE A 271 15.56 10.21 -21.32
N LEU A 272 15.51 10.94 -22.44
CA LEU A 272 15.28 12.38 -22.44
C LEU A 272 13.99 12.77 -21.72
N PRO A 273 13.92 13.97 -21.11
CA PRO A 273 12.70 14.47 -20.50
C PRO A 273 11.51 14.41 -21.47
N GLY A 274 10.37 13.91 -20.97
CA GLY A 274 9.17 13.67 -21.79
C GLY A 274 9.04 12.23 -22.30
N PHE A 275 10.15 11.47 -22.46
CA PHE A 275 10.14 10.08 -22.93
C PHE A 275 10.33 9.04 -21.84
N ARG A 276 10.52 9.46 -20.57
CA ARG A 276 10.82 8.58 -19.43
C ARG A 276 9.67 7.67 -19.01
N THR A 277 8.43 8.09 -19.24
CA THR A 277 7.22 7.40 -18.73
C THR A 277 6.44 6.68 -19.83
N LEU A 278 6.88 6.75 -21.10
CA LEU A 278 6.20 6.19 -22.27
C LEU A 278 4.71 6.60 -22.40
N ILE A 279 4.28 7.65 -21.70
CA ILE A 279 2.93 8.19 -21.78
C ILE A 279 2.84 9.00 -23.07
N TRP A 280 2.01 8.56 -24.00
CA TRP A 280 1.93 9.05 -25.37
C TRP A 280 1.78 10.58 -25.50
N TRP A 281 0.89 11.21 -24.70
CA TRP A 281 0.71 12.66 -24.75
C TRP A 281 1.93 13.45 -24.25
N LYS A 282 2.69 12.93 -23.27
CA LYS A 282 3.95 13.52 -22.79
C LYS A 282 5.04 13.39 -23.83
N MET A 283 5.04 12.32 -24.61
CA MET A 283 5.97 12.15 -25.72
C MET A 283 5.67 13.14 -26.83
N ILE A 284 4.40 13.34 -27.19
CA ILE A 284 4.00 14.34 -28.18
C ILE A 284 4.40 15.74 -27.73
N THR A 285 4.10 16.13 -26.49
CA THR A 285 4.49 17.46 -25.97
C THR A 285 6.02 17.64 -25.92
N ALA A 286 6.78 16.59 -25.65
CA ALA A 286 8.23 16.63 -25.71
C ALA A 286 8.74 16.80 -27.15
N VAL A 287 8.21 16.06 -28.12
CA VAL A 287 8.56 16.21 -29.54
C VAL A 287 8.28 17.63 -30.03
N LEU A 288 7.09 18.16 -29.70
CA LEU A 288 6.73 19.54 -30.06
C LEU A 288 7.64 20.56 -29.38
N GLY A 289 7.97 20.37 -28.10
CA GLY A 289 8.86 21.26 -27.35
C GLY A 289 10.29 21.26 -27.90
N TYR A 290 10.86 20.10 -28.17
CA TYR A 290 12.20 20.01 -28.77
C TYR A 290 12.22 20.51 -30.20
N GLY A 291 11.18 20.21 -30.99
CA GLY A 291 11.00 20.74 -32.34
C GLY A 291 10.92 22.29 -32.37
N PHE A 292 10.18 22.87 -31.43
CA PHE A 292 10.10 24.32 -31.26
C PHE A 292 11.46 24.94 -30.88
N MET A 293 12.22 24.27 -29.98
CA MET A 293 13.57 24.72 -29.62
C MET A 293 14.51 24.77 -30.84
N VAL A 294 14.48 23.71 -31.66
CA VAL A 294 15.29 23.66 -32.90
C VAL A 294 14.85 24.73 -33.86
N TRP A 295 13.55 24.87 -34.09
CA TRP A 295 12.99 25.90 -34.95
C TRP A 295 13.38 27.32 -34.52
N LEU A 296 13.23 27.62 -33.20
CA LEU A 296 13.60 28.93 -32.66
C LEU A 296 15.10 29.21 -32.83
N THR A 297 15.94 28.21 -32.63
CA THR A 297 17.40 28.33 -32.81
C THR A 297 17.77 28.57 -34.27
N MET A 298 17.11 27.89 -35.22
CA MET A 298 17.38 28.03 -36.64
C MET A 298 16.89 29.35 -37.24
N THR A 299 15.83 29.93 -36.67
CA THR A 299 15.29 31.23 -37.13
C THR A 299 16.05 32.43 -36.54
N MET A 300 16.90 32.21 -35.55
CA MET A 300 17.71 33.27 -34.95
C MET A 300 18.77 33.77 -35.95
N ASN A 301 18.80 35.07 -36.21
CA ASN A 301 19.82 35.74 -37.04
C ASN A 301 20.53 36.80 -36.18
N MET A 302 21.81 36.94 -36.37
CA MET A 302 22.58 38.03 -35.79
C MET A 302 22.79 39.14 -36.81
N THR A 303 22.66 40.36 -36.32
CA THR A 303 22.94 41.58 -37.14
C THR A 303 24.01 42.41 -36.46
N GLU A 304 24.88 42.99 -37.23
CA GLU A 304 25.89 43.92 -36.73
C GLU A 304 25.25 45.28 -36.39
N LYS A 305 26.04 46.18 -35.76
CA LYS A 305 25.57 47.50 -35.34
C LYS A 305 25.13 48.40 -36.51
N ASP A 306 25.65 48.11 -37.68
CA ASP A 306 25.32 48.84 -38.95
C ASP A 306 24.09 48.28 -39.65
N GLY A 307 23.44 47.23 -39.10
CA GLY A 307 22.26 46.61 -39.69
C GLY A 307 22.56 45.51 -40.73
N SER A 308 23.82 45.21 -41.01
CA SER A 308 24.23 44.12 -41.89
C SER A 308 24.09 42.75 -41.15
N GLN A 309 23.94 41.65 -41.92
CA GLN A 309 23.93 40.30 -41.32
C GLN A 309 25.37 39.90 -40.92
N SER A 310 25.49 39.42 -39.68
CA SER A 310 26.77 38.90 -39.19
C SER A 310 27.25 37.71 -40.02
N PRO A 311 28.55 37.46 -40.11
CA PRO A 311 29.11 36.33 -40.83
C PRO A 311 28.44 35.00 -40.43
N PRO A 312 28.31 34.02 -41.37
CA PRO A 312 27.66 32.74 -41.08
C PRO A 312 28.30 31.99 -39.93
N LEU A 313 29.60 32.09 -39.71
CA LEU A 313 30.31 31.46 -38.63
C LEU A 313 29.86 32.00 -37.27
N GLU A 314 29.77 33.32 -37.11
CA GLU A 314 29.32 33.96 -35.86
C GLU A 314 27.88 33.62 -35.55
N THR A 315 27.00 33.68 -36.54
CA THR A 315 25.58 33.33 -36.44
C THR A 315 25.42 31.86 -36.02
N ASN A 316 26.20 30.92 -36.56
CA ASN A 316 26.13 29.51 -36.23
C ASN A 316 26.70 29.22 -34.82
N CYS A 317 27.76 29.88 -34.39
CA CYS A 317 28.27 29.81 -33.03
C CYS A 317 27.23 30.31 -32.01
N ALA A 318 26.59 31.44 -32.28
CA ALA A 318 25.54 31.98 -31.42
C ALA A 318 24.30 31.06 -31.33
N ARG A 319 23.86 30.52 -32.47
CA ARG A 319 22.77 29.52 -32.53
C ARG A 319 23.11 28.30 -31.68
N THR A 320 24.33 27.77 -31.79
CA THR A 320 24.77 26.60 -31.01
C THR A 320 24.81 26.90 -29.51
N ALA A 321 25.34 28.05 -29.11
CA ALA A 321 25.35 28.48 -27.70
C ALA A 321 23.92 28.58 -27.12
N PHE A 322 23.03 29.24 -27.89
CA PHE A 322 21.64 29.39 -27.48
C PHE A 322 20.91 28.06 -27.34
N PHE A 323 21.10 27.13 -28.28
CA PHE A 323 20.53 25.78 -28.20
C PHE A 323 21.00 25.02 -26.96
N LEU A 324 22.31 25.05 -26.64
CA LEU A 324 22.88 24.40 -25.49
C LEU A 324 22.35 24.97 -24.18
N ILE A 325 22.15 26.29 -24.09
CA ILE A 325 21.56 26.95 -22.91
C ILE A 325 20.09 26.52 -22.74
N LEU A 326 19.30 26.47 -23.81
CA LEU A 326 17.92 25.98 -23.74
C LEU A 326 17.85 24.52 -23.32
N LEU A 327 18.68 23.65 -23.86
CA LEU A 327 18.75 22.24 -23.52
C LEU A 327 19.14 22.04 -22.04
N MET A 328 20.13 22.78 -21.56
CA MET A 328 20.54 22.78 -20.16
C MET A 328 19.40 23.23 -19.24
N THR A 329 18.64 24.26 -19.65
CA THR A 329 17.46 24.72 -18.91
C THR A 329 16.42 23.60 -18.75
N VAL A 330 16.09 22.90 -19.84
CA VAL A 330 15.18 21.76 -19.80
C VAL A 330 15.68 20.67 -18.86
N PHE A 331 16.97 20.34 -18.89
CA PHE A 331 17.56 19.29 -18.05
C PHE A 331 17.57 19.67 -16.56
N LEU A 332 17.86 20.94 -16.23
CA LEU A 332 17.79 21.43 -14.85
C LEU A 332 16.35 21.50 -14.33
N VAL A 333 15.40 21.99 -15.15
CA VAL A 333 13.99 22.09 -14.73
C VAL A 333 13.38 20.72 -14.51
N THR A 334 13.71 19.75 -15.36
CA THR A 334 13.17 18.38 -15.30
C THR A 334 13.95 17.44 -14.39
N ASP A 335 14.99 17.93 -13.71
CA ASP A 335 15.92 17.12 -12.87
C ASP A 335 16.47 15.92 -13.64
N TYR A 336 16.99 16.15 -14.83
CA TYR A 336 17.53 15.07 -15.67
C TYR A 336 18.73 14.41 -15.00
N LEU A 337 18.71 13.07 -14.89
CA LEU A 337 19.73 12.25 -14.19
C LEU A 337 20.02 12.68 -12.74
N GLY A 338 19.07 13.34 -12.06
CA GLY A 338 19.26 13.84 -10.70
C GLY A 338 20.26 15.01 -10.62
N MET A 339 20.35 15.82 -11.66
CA MET A 339 21.29 16.94 -11.71
C MET A 339 21.12 17.90 -10.54
N ARG A 340 19.86 18.21 -10.15
CA ARG A 340 19.61 19.11 -9.01
C ARG A 340 20.16 18.59 -7.69
N SER A 341 20.09 17.27 -7.45
CA SER A 341 20.59 16.67 -6.22
C SER A 341 22.11 16.70 -6.09
N ARG A 342 22.84 16.89 -7.21
CA ARG A 342 24.28 17.00 -7.28
C ARG A 342 24.78 18.44 -7.15
N LEU A 343 23.89 19.43 -7.23
CA LEU A 343 24.24 20.85 -7.06
C LEU A 343 24.53 21.17 -5.58
N PRO A 344 25.31 22.24 -5.29
CA PRO A 344 25.42 22.78 -3.94
C PRO A 344 24.03 23.02 -3.37
N PHE A 345 23.80 22.64 -2.12
CA PHE A 345 22.48 22.72 -1.45
C PHE A 345 21.33 21.94 -2.12
N GLY A 346 21.56 21.12 -3.14
CA GLY A 346 20.53 20.34 -3.85
C GLY A 346 19.78 19.36 -2.95
N LYS A 347 20.39 18.90 -1.84
CA LYS A 347 19.79 18.03 -0.81
C LYS A 347 19.16 18.80 0.37
N SER A 348 19.16 20.14 0.38
CA SER A 348 18.57 20.95 1.45
C SER A 348 17.06 20.69 1.58
N LYS A 349 16.49 20.81 2.78
CA LYS A 349 15.05 20.78 2.99
C LYS A 349 14.34 22.07 2.54
N ASN A 350 15.07 23.17 2.38
CA ASN A 350 14.53 24.47 1.97
C ASN A 350 14.45 24.57 0.44
N ASN A 351 13.24 24.68 -0.10
CA ASN A 351 12.98 24.77 -1.54
C ASN A 351 13.52 26.05 -2.18
N LEU A 352 13.54 27.18 -1.45
CA LEU A 352 14.10 28.43 -1.92
C LEU A 352 15.61 28.30 -2.15
N LEU A 353 16.33 27.65 -1.23
CA LEU A 353 17.75 27.43 -1.32
C LEU A 353 18.13 26.53 -2.50
N LYS A 354 17.33 25.50 -2.77
CA LYS A 354 17.48 24.64 -3.98
C LYS A 354 17.29 25.43 -5.27
N PHE A 355 16.28 26.31 -5.30
CA PHE A 355 16.00 27.14 -6.47
C PHE A 355 17.11 28.13 -6.74
N ILE A 356 17.59 28.86 -5.71
CA ILE A 356 18.71 29.80 -5.82
C ILE A 356 19.97 29.07 -6.31
N SER A 357 20.29 27.91 -5.74
CA SER A 357 21.45 27.10 -6.17
C SER A 357 21.36 26.71 -7.66
N ALA A 358 20.21 26.25 -8.10
CA ALA A 358 20.00 25.88 -9.50
C ALA A 358 20.13 27.10 -10.42
N ALA A 359 19.58 28.26 -10.03
CA ALA A 359 19.67 29.51 -10.80
C ALA A 359 21.12 30.01 -10.91
N VAL A 360 21.88 29.97 -9.82
CA VAL A 360 23.29 30.38 -9.82
C VAL A 360 24.14 29.47 -10.73
N VAL A 361 23.96 28.15 -10.61
CA VAL A 361 24.71 27.21 -11.47
C VAL A 361 24.28 27.35 -12.93
N TRP A 362 22.99 27.56 -13.22
CA TRP A 362 22.51 27.84 -14.57
C TRP A 362 23.19 29.10 -15.16
N PHE A 363 23.26 30.18 -14.38
CA PHE A 363 23.87 31.44 -14.82
C PHE A 363 25.37 31.28 -15.12
N ILE A 364 26.12 30.64 -14.22
CA ILE A 364 27.55 30.39 -14.40
C ILE A 364 27.81 29.51 -15.64
N ALA A 365 27.05 28.44 -15.79
CA ALA A 365 27.19 27.52 -16.93
C ALA A 365 26.83 28.20 -18.25
N SER A 366 25.82 29.08 -18.27
CA SER A 366 25.44 29.85 -19.46
C SER A 366 26.56 30.80 -19.91
N ILE A 367 27.20 31.48 -18.96
CA ILE A 367 28.39 32.31 -19.23
C ILE A 367 29.53 31.46 -19.78
N ALA A 368 29.79 30.30 -19.19
CA ALA A 368 30.86 29.41 -19.64
C ALA A 368 30.65 28.90 -21.08
N ILE A 369 29.38 28.57 -21.44
CA ILE A 369 28.99 28.17 -22.79
C ILE A 369 29.28 29.33 -23.78
N ILE A 370 28.89 30.56 -23.47
CA ILE A 370 29.10 31.74 -24.32
C ILE A 370 30.60 31.98 -24.52
N VAL A 371 31.38 31.98 -23.43
CA VAL A 371 32.83 32.18 -23.50
C VAL A 371 33.51 31.11 -24.34
N LEU A 372 33.11 29.86 -24.17
CA LEU A 372 33.63 28.73 -24.96
C LEU A 372 33.32 28.92 -26.46
N MET A 373 32.11 29.32 -26.81
CA MET A 373 31.71 29.49 -28.19
C MET A 373 32.39 30.69 -28.86
N VAL A 374 32.65 31.76 -28.09
CA VAL A 374 33.48 32.89 -28.58
C VAL A 374 34.92 32.43 -28.80
N ALA A 375 35.50 31.64 -27.91
CA ALA A 375 36.85 31.11 -28.11
C ALA A 375 36.92 30.19 -29.34
N VAL A 376 35.93 29.32 -29.54
CA VAL A 376 35.84 28.46 -30.75
C VAL A 376 35.71 29.33 -32.02
N MET A 377 34.94 30.40 -31.99
CA MET A 377 34.83 31.33 -33.09
C MET A 377 36.18 31.95 -33.46
N PHE A 378 36.97 32.42 -32.48
CA PHE A 378 38.29 32.97 -32.75
C PHE A 378 39.28 31.95 -33.33
N VAL A 379 39.22 30.69 -32.88
CA VAL A 379 40.07 29.61 -33.39
C VAL A 379 39.70 29.23 -34.84
N LEU A 380 38.39 29.27 -35.19
CA LEU A 380 37.95 28.92 -36.53
C LEU A 380 38.03 30.08 -37.53
N ALA A 381 38.19 31.31 -37.04
CA ALA A 381 38.41 32.53 -37.85
C ALA A 381 39.86 32.82 -38.12
N ALA A 382 40.80 32.22 -37.35
CA ALA A 382 42.25 32.28 -37.54
C ALA A 382 42.71 31.19 -38.53
#